data_2f36ea1e3f97440cbefb0c05d2180d9a
#
_entry.id   2f36ea1e3f97440cbefb0c05d2180d9a
#
_cell.length_a   1.000
_cell.length_b   1.000
_cell.length_c   1.000
_cell.angle_alpha   90.00
_cell.angle_beta   90.00
_cell.angle_gamma   90.00
#
_symmetry.space_group_name_H-M   'P 1'
#
loop_
_entity.id
_entity.type
_entity.pdbx_description
1 polymer ?
#
loop_
_entity_poly.entity_id
_entity_poly.type
_entity_poly.pdbx_seq_one_letter_code
_entity_poly.pdbx_strand_id
1 'polypeptide(L)'
;MTKPILAFVACLLFPVAIHAQSAPFDMTPQQLANPDNEPAYVFPVPTHRQMSWQETEFYAFFHYGMNTYTNREWGLGSEDERTFAPTLPPNPKQWLEAVKAAGMKGGIAVVKHHDGFCLWPTATTTHSVELAGNENGRQTNIPRDFAKAARQLKLKYGFYVSPWDRHNLHYGTDRYVNDVFLRQCAELAQYGDDQFEMWFDGANGGDGYYGGRNTTLKVDRSTYYDIPNLRDSIHKVCPDIILWGVGGEARWIGNEEGWAGETNWSAEEVGYAPENNGMYGTEDGWAWEAGESDAKLTDHGWFWHNGEKPMSAERLFRMYLETVGRNSTLILNCPPGPDGRLPEADVTVLKEFGVMLKSRLGNDLARKAKIQATNTRQAGRKRNYGVKHLTDGKTLTYWATDDDVKTATLTLTCSRPQTVRYVDLMEHIRRGQRVRAFHIEVSTDGQQWKRVANGCKTTTIGYRRIVPLNGSTAKSYDQGLTVKALRIVIDDSKACPLLQKVAVY
;
A
#
# COMPACT_ATOMS: atom_id res chain seq x y z
N MET A 1 -47.33 -56.44 -14.29
CA MET A 1 -45.86 -56.51 -14.35
C MET A 1 -45.36 -55.18 -14.85
N THR A 2 -45.06 -54.28 -13.95
CA THR A 2 -44.57 -52.92 -14.24
C THR A 2 -43.10 -52.87 -13.83
N LYS A 3 -42.22 -52.64 -14.80
CA LYS A 3 -40.77 -52.46 -14.57
C LYS A 3 -40.49 -51.03 -14.06
N PRO A 4 -39.63 -50.84 -13.06
CA PRO A 4 -39.20 -49.50 -12.66
C PRO A 4 -38.14 -48.96 -13.61
N ILE A 5 -38.34 -47.72 -14.02
CA ILE A 5 -37.35 -46.92 -14.76
C ILE A 5 -36.36 -46.36 -13.74
N LEU A 6 -35.09 -46.80 -13.79
CA LEU A 6 -33.99 -46.17 -13.08
C LEU A 6 -33.60 -44.87 -13.79
N ALA A 7 -33.86 -43.73 -13.17
CA ALA A 7 -33.34 -42.49 -13.58
C ALA A 7 -31.87 -42.34 -13.12
N PHE A 8 -30.93 -42.38 -14.06
CA PHE A 8 -29.54 -42.02 -13.81
C PHE A 8 -29.46 -40.49 -13.68
N VAL A 9 -29.27 -40.01 -12.47
CA VAL A 9 -28.85 -38.62 -12.23
C VAL A 9 -27.35 -38.56 -12.50
N ALA A 10 -26.98 -38.09 -13.68
CA ALA A 10 -25.61 -37.72 -13.98
C ALA A 10 -25.27 -36.42 -13.22
N CYS A 11 -24.56 -36.56 -12.09
CA CYS A 11 -23.88 -35.42 -11.49
C CYS A 11 -22.80 -34.94 -12.46
N LEU A 12 -23.11 -33.89 -13.19
CA LEU A 12 -22.12 -33.09 -13.90
C LEU A 12 -21.27 -32.37 -12.84
N LEU A 13 -20.16 -33.01 -12.47
CA LEU A 13 -19.04 -32.34 -11.83
C LEU A 13 -18.48 -31.35 -12.87
N PHE A 14 -18.95 -30.10 -12.82
CA PHE A 14 -18.21 -29.01 -13.42
C PHE A 14 -16.85 -28.96 -12.69
N PRO A 15 -15.73 -29.08 -13.37
CA PRO A 15 -14.46 -28.74 -12.78
C PRO A 15 -14.57 -27.23 -12.46
N VAL A 16 -14.70 -26.90 -11.19
CA VAL A 16 -14.31 -25.57 -10.70
C VAL A 16 -12.85 -25.47 -11.15
N ALA A 17 -12.61 -24.70 -12.22
CA ALA A 17 -11.27 -24.29 -12.55
C ALA A 17 -10.82 -23.48 -11.34
N ILE A 18 -10.15 -24.16 -10.41
CA ILE A 18 -9.28 -23.51 -9.45
C ILE A 18 -8.30 -22.79 -10.35
N HIS A 19 -8.53 -21.49 -10.56
CA HIS A 19 -7.51 -20.62 -11.08
C HIS A 19 -6.38 -20.78 -10.07
N ALA A 20 -5.40 -21.61 -10.43
CA ALA A 20 -4.15 -21.64 -9.74
C ALA A 20 -3.67 -20.18 -9.82
N GLN A 21 -3.87 -19.43 -8.73
CA GLN A 21 -3.08 -18.25 -8.51
C GLN A 21 -1.67 -18.70 -8.84
N SER A 22 -1.01 -18.00 -9.75
CA SER A 22 0.42 -18.14 -9.94
C SER A 22 0.97 -18.31 -8.56
N ALA A 23 1.53 -19.52 -8.28
CA ALA A 23 1.80 -19.99 -6.95
C ALA A 23 2.31 -18.79 -6.14
N PRO A 24 1.89 -18.59 -4.87
CA PRO A 24 2.38 -17.50 -4.03
C PRO A 24 3.90 -17.55 -3.84
N PHE A 25 4.63 -18.26 -4.71
CA PHE A 25 5.88 -18.89 -4.41
C PHE A 25 6.89 -18.63 -5.50
N ASP A 26 7.55 -17.47 -5.38
CA ASP A 26 8.92 -17.32 -5.85
C ASP A 26 9.86 -18.30 -5.10
N MET A 27 9.32 -19.46 -4.64
CA MET A 27 10.06 -20.41 -3.85
C MET A 27 10.48 -21.60 -4.71
N THR A 28 11.78 -21.81 -4.74
CA THR A 28 12.34 -23.00 -5.36
C THR A 28 11.99 -24.27 -4.57
N PRO A 29 11.93 -25.45 -5.20
CA PRO A 29 11.77 -26.72 -4.48
C PRO A 29 12.78 -26.88 -3.35
N GLN A 30 13.99 -26.36 -3.47
CA GLN A 30 15.02 -26.39 -2.44
C GLN A 30 14.64 -25.52 -1.22
N GLN A 31 14.05 -24.36 -1.44
CA GLN A 31 13.56 -23.50 -0.35
C GLN A 31 12.39 -24.15 0.39
N LEU A 32 11.49 -24.82 -0.34
CA LEU A 32 10.38 -25.61 0.25
C LEU A 32 10.89 -26.81 1.05
N ALA A 33 11.93 -27.50 0.59
CA ALA A 33 12.54 -28.63 1.28
C ALA A 33 13.25 -28.22 2.60
N ASN A 34 13.52 -26.93 2.80
CA ASN A 34 14.08 -26.36 4.02
C ASN A 34 15.35 -27.07 4.55
N PRO A 35 16.41 -27.28 3.73
CA PRO A 35 17.59 -28.05 4.10
C PRO A 35 18.40 -27.41 5.25
N ASP A 36 18.22 -26.11 5.45
CA ASP A 36 18.90 -25.34 6.50
C ASP A 36 18.15 -25.32 7.83
N ASN A 37 17.00 -26.03 7.89
CA ASN A 37 16.15 -26.08 9.09
C ASN A 37 15.78 -24.70 9.64
N GLU A 38 15.38 -23.80 8.75
CA GLU A 38 14.87 -22.49 9.11
C GLU A 38 13.43 -22.62 9.68
N PRO A 39 12.90 -21.59 10.38
CA PRO A 39 11.51 -21.58 10.80
C PRO A 39 10.55 -21.90 9.64
N ALA A 40 9.62 -22.81 9.82
CA ALA A 40 8.67 -23.20 8.78
C ALA A 40 7.86 -22.00 8.27
N TYR A 41 7.38 -22.04 7.02
CA TYR A 41 6.48 -21.04 6.48
C TYR A 41 5.10 -21.14 7.11
N VAL A 42 4.47 -20.01 7.37
CA VAL A 42 3.04 -19.89 7.73
C VAL A 42 2.35 -19.19 6.56
N PHE A 43 1.64 -19.97 5.76
CA PHE A 43 0.97 -19.46 4.57
C PHE A 43 -0.31 -18.68 4.92
N PRO A 44 -0.68 -17.68 4.07
CA PRO A 44 0.02 -17.23 2.87
C PRO A 44 1.28 -16.44 3.18
N VAL A 45 2.18 -16.35 2.18
CA VAL A 45 3.39 -15.53 2.21
C VAL A 45 3.41 -14.56 1.02
N PRO A 46 4.03 -13.38 1.15
CA PRO A 46 4.13 -12.44 0.05
C PRO A 46 5.04 -12.98 -1.07
N THR A 47 4.68 -12.71 -2.32
CA THR A 47 5.60 -12.79 -3.46
C THR A 47 6.69 -11.74 -3.35
N HIS A 48 7.73 -11.83 -4.19
CA HIS A 48 8.80 -10.81 -4.25
C HIS A 48 8.23 -9.41 -4.54
N ARG A 49 7.32 -9.29 -5.51
CA ARG A 49 6.69 -8.00 -5.88
C ARG A 49 5.82 -7.43 -4.75
N GLN A 50 5.01 -8.26 -4.09
CA GLN A 50 4.20 -7.84 -2.93
C GLN A 50 5.07 -7.38 -1.76
N MET A 51 6.19 -8.07 -1.51
CA MET A 51 7.14 -7.67 -0.49
C MET A 51 7.81 -6.34 -0.82
N SER A 52 8.29 -6.17 -2.05
CA SER A 52 8.90 -4.92 -2.53
C SER A 52 7.94 -3.75 -2.47
N TRP A 53 6.66 -3.98 -2.80
CA TRP A 53 5.60 -2.99 -2.70
C TRP A 53 5.32 -2.62 -1.24
N GLN A 54 5.12 -3.59 -0.35
CA GLN A 54 4.82 -3.37 1.06
C GLN A 54 5.99 -2.64 1.78
N GLU A 55 7.24 -2.89 1.38
CA GLU A 55 8.43 -2.16 1.84
C GLU A 55 8.43 -0.68 1.43
N THR A 56 7.57 -0.26 0.49
CA THR A 56 7.40 1.15 0.12
C THR A 56 6.73 1.94 1.24
N GLU A 57 5.81 1.36 1.99
CA GLU A 57 5.13 1.87 3.18
C GLU A 57 4.34 3.17 2.95
N PHE A 58 5.00 4.22 2.43
CA PHE A 58 4.45 5.57 2.31
C PHE A 58 4.88 6.22 1.00
N TYR A 59 3.91 6.60 0.19
CA TYR A 59 4.10 7.20 -1.13
C TYR A 59 2.94 8.13 -1.50
N ALA A 60 3.08 8.86 -2.59
CA ALA A 60 2.12 9.89 -2.97
C ALA A 60 1.19 9.45 -4.09
N PHE A 61 0.02 10.07 -4.17
CA PHE A 61 -0.86 10.12 -5.30
C PHE A 61 -0.89 11.54 -5.88
N PHE A 62 -0.97 11.68 -7.20
CA PHE A 62 -1.03 12.99 -7.84
C PHE A 62 -2.20 13.03 -8.81
N HIS A 63 -3.34 13.54 -8.34
CA HIS A 63 -4.51 13.80 -9.17
C HIS A 63 -4.33 15.12 -9.91
N TYR A 64 -3.91 15.02 -11.15
CA TYR A 64 -3.73 16.14 -12.07
C TYR A 64 -4.32 15.76 -13.42
N GLY A 65 -5.05 16.67 -14.07
CA GLY A 65 -5.68 16.39 -15.35
C GLY A 65 -6.79 17.37 -15.71
N MET A 66 -7.75 16.93 -16.50
CA MET A 66 -8.89 17.73 -16.95
C MET A 66 -9.64 18.36 -15.76
N ASN A 67 -9.83 17.60 -14.69
CA ASN A 67 -10.62 18.01 -13.52
C ASN A 67 -9.94 19.14 -12.72
N THR A 68 -8.63 19.28 -12.78
CA THR A 68 -7.91 20.45 -12.23
C THR A 68 -8.40 21.78 -12.82
N TYR A 69 -8.93 21.77 -14.06
CA TYR A 69 -9.36 22.98 -14.78
C TYR A 69 -10.87 23.15 -14.81
N THR A 70 -11.64 22.14 -14.44
CA THR A 70 -13.12 22.19 -14.44
C THR A 70 -13.71 22.34 -13.05
N ASN A 71 -12.89 22.30 -11.99
CA ASN A 71 -13.33 22.30 -10.58
C ASN A 71 -14.32 21.17 -10.30
N ARG A 72 -14.04 19.98 -10.84
CA ARG A 72 -14.86 18.77 -10.65
C ARG A 72 -13.99 17.63 -10.13
N GLU A 73 -14.60 16.73 -9.36
CA GLU A 73 -13.96 15.47 -8.97
C GLU A 73 -14.03 14.45 -10.11
N TRP A 74 -15.17 14.36 -10.76
CA TRP A 74 -15.42 13.45 -11.88
C TRP A 74 -15.90 14.22 -13.10
N GLY A 75 -15.09 14.31 -14.13
CA GLY A 75 -15.49 14.84 -15.43
C GLY A 75 -16.54 13.96 -16.09
N LEU A 76 -17.31 14.52 -16.98
CA LEU A 76 -18.40 13.83 -17.67
C LEU A 76 -17.95 13.07 -18.94
N GLY A 77 -16.71 13.34 -19.40
CA GLY A 77 -16.18 12.83 -20.67
C GLY A 77 -16.60 13.65 -21.89
N SER A 78 -17.30 14.76 -21.67
CA SER A 78 -17.71 15.71 -22.72
C SER A 78 -16.89 16.99 -22.69
N GLU A 79 -15.89 17.08 -21.84
CA GLU A 79 -15.02 18.21 -21.71
C GLU A 79 -14.22 18.42 -23.01
N ASP A 80 -14.17 19.69 -23.47
CA ASP A 80 -13.33 20.07 -24.60
C ASP A 80 -11.84 19.92 -24.19
N GLU A 81 -11.04 19.26 -24.99
CA GLU A 81 -9.61 19.02 -24.73
C GLU A 81 -8.85 20.33 -24.51
N ARG A 82 -9.30 21.44 -25.12
CA ARG A 82 -8.74 22.78 -24.96
C ARG A 82 -8.90 23.34 -23.54
N THR A 83 -9.75 22.76 -22.71
CA THR A 83 -9.88 23.11 -21.29
C THR A 83 -8.60 22.77 -20.52
N PHE A 84 -7.88 21.72 -20.93
CA PHE A 84 -6.56 21.43 -20.38
C PHE A 84 -5.53 22.43 -20.91
N ALA A 85 -5.26 23.48 -20.16
CA ALA A 85 -4.41 24.59 -20.56
C ALA A 85 -3.48 25.06 -19.43
N PRO A 86 -2.48 24.25 -19.06
CA PRO A 86 -1.53 24.60 -17.98
C PRO A 86 -0.84 25.95 -18.24
N THR A 87 -0.84 26.84 -17.24
CA THR A 87 -0.22 28.16 -17.35
C THR A 87 1.31 28.08 -17.46
N LEU A 88 1.91 27.03 -16.93
CA LEU A 88 3.32 26.67 -17.05
C LEU A 88 3.45 25.20 -17.46
N PRO A 89 4.60 24.77 -18.03
CA PRO A 89 4.83 23.34 -18.23
C PRO A 89 4.70 22.57 -16.91
N PRO A 90 3.87 21.50 -16.83
CA PRO A 90 3.75 20.69 -15.63
C PRO A 90 5.11 20.20 -15.14
N ASN A 91 5.31 20.17 -13.83
CA ASN A 91 6.60 19.87 -13.23
C ASN A 91 6.57 18.66 -12.26
N PRO A 92 6.50 17.42 -12.77
CA PRO A 92 6.52 16.22 -11.95
C PRO A 92 7.74 16.11 -11.02
N LYS A 93 8.86 16.74 -11.38
CA LYS A 93 10.04 16.76 -10.52
C LYS A 93 9.78 17.52 -9.21
N GLN A 94 9.12 18.69 -9.29
CA GLN A 94 8.74 19.46 -8.09
C GLN A 94 7.78 18.66 -7.19
N TRP A 95 6.82 17.92 -7.78
CA TRP A 95 5.91 17.06 -7.03
C TRP A 95 6.69 16.02 -6.22
N LEU A 96 7.58 15.31 -6.90
CA LEU A 96 8.38 14.24 -6.28
C LEU A 96 9.43 14.76 -5.29
N GLU A 97 10.01 15.95 -5.50
CA GLU A 97 10.89 16.58 -4.53
C GLU A 97 10.17 16.92 -3.23
N ALA A 98 8.93 17.42 -3.31
CA ALA A 98 8.13 17.75 -2.15
C ALA A 98 7.78 16.49 -1.31
N VAL A 99 7.32 15.42 -1.96
CA VAL A 99 6.96 14.19 -1.25
C VAL A 99 8.18 13.43 -0.74
N LYS A 100 9.32 13.52 -1.42
CA LYS A 100 10.60 13.02 -0.90
C LYS A 100 11.02 13.73 0.38
N ALA A 101 10.79 15.05 0.46
CA ALA A 101 11.07 15.81 1.68
C ALA A 101 10.20 15.37 2.86
N ALA A 102 8.98 14.85 2.61
CA ALA A 102 8.12 14.21 3.60
C ALA A 102 8.58 12.81 4.02
N GLY A 103 9.59 12.23 3.37
CA GLY A 103 10.05 10.87 3.63
C GLY A 103 9.32 9.79 2.83
N MET A 104 8.52 10.16 1.83
CA MET A 104 7.86 9.22 0.93
C MET A 104 8.88 8.52 0.02
N LYS A 105 8.59 7.28 -0.33
CA LYS A 105 9.51 6.43 -1.12
C LYS A 105 9.14 6.34 -2.59
N GLY A 106 8.03 6.93 -3.01
CA GLY A 106 7.56 6.91 -4.38
C GLY A 106 6.32 7.76 -4.61
N GLY A 107 5.75 7.60 -5.81
CA GLY A 107 4.49 8.23 -6.17
C GLY A 107 3.82 7.59 -7.37
N ILE A 108 2.53 7.82 -7.49
CA ILE A 108 1.68 7.39 -8.59
C ILE A 108 1.06 8.63 -9.22
N ALA A 109 1.25 8.80 -10.52
CA ALA A 109 0.61 9.86 -11.28
C ALA A 109 -0.71 9.36 -11.89
N VAL A 110 -1.80 10.08 -11.67
CA VAL A 110 -3.04 9.88 -12.43
C VAL A 110 -2.79 10.37 -13.85
N VAL A 111 -2.81 9.45 -14.82
CA VAL A 111 -2.52 9.77 -16.21
C VAL A 111 -3.76 9.71 -17.11
N LYS A 112 -4.81 9.02 -16.68
CA LYS A 112 -6.15 9.06 -17.25
C LYS A 112 -7.17 8.84 -16.13
N HIS A 113 -8.06 9.79 -15.89
CA HIS A 113 -9.18 9.65 -14.96
C HIS A 113 -10.47 9.21 -15.68
N HIS A 114 -11.61 9.20 -15.00
CA HIS A 114 -12.91 8.74 -15.55
C HIS A 114 -13.43 9.56 -16.73
N ASP A 115 -12.98 10.82 -16.88
CA ASP A 115 -13.28 11.66 -18.04
C ASP A 115 -12.68 11.13 -19.35
N GLY A 116 -11.71 10.19 -19.27
CA GLY A 116 -11.06 9.58 -20.41
C GLY A 116 -9.91 10.40 -21.01
N PHE A 117 -9.62 11.60 -20.49
CA PHE A 117 -8.55 12.46 -20.99
C PHE A 117 -7.16 11.91 -20.65
N CYS A 118 -6.34 11.68 -21.68
CA CYS A 118 -5.01 11.09 -21.53
C CYS A 118 -3.94 12.18 -21.42
N LEU A 119 -3.13 12.12 -20.33
CA LEU A 119 -2.02 13.04 -20.08
C LEU A 119 -0.71 12.67 -20.82
N TRP A 120 -0.84 11.92 -21.90
CA TRP A 120 0.25 11.57 -22.83
C TRP A 120 -0.30 11.45 -24.26
N PRO A 121 0.53 11.62 -25.29
CA PRO A 121 0.15 11.35 -26.66
C PRO A 121 -0.07 9.84 -26.82
N THR A 122 -1.33 9.42 -26.98
CA THR A 122 -1.74 8.02 -27.11
C THR A 122 -2.24 7.74 -28.51
N ALA A 123 -1.98 6.54 -29.01
CA ALA A 123 -2.53 6.10 -30.31
C ALA A 123 -4.00 5.66 -30.22
N THR A 124 -4.62 5.61 -29.03
CA THR A 124 -5.93 4.98 -28.81
C THR A 124 -7.11 5.93 -28.86
N THR A 125 -6.87 7.23 -28.65
CA THR A 125 -7.91 8.26 -28.64
C THR A 125 -7.33 9.62 -28.99
N THR A 126 -8.14 10.51 -29.55
CA THR A 126 -7.81 11.93 -29.72
C THR A 126 -8.11 12.77 -28.47
N HIS A 127 -8.82 12.20 -27.49
CA HIS A 127 -9.11 12.87 -26.22
C HIS A 127 -7.87 12.83 -25.31
N SER A 128 -6.89 13.67 -25.66
CA SER A 128 -5.56 13.67 -25.06
C SER A 128 -4.89 15.05 -25.11
N VAL A 129 -3.74 15.15 -24.48
CA VAL A 129 -2.89 16.36 -24.48
C VAL A 129 -2.57 16.88 -25.86
N GLU A 130 -2.64 16.09 -26.91
CA GLU A 130 -2.34 16.55 -28.28
C GLU A 130 -3.29 17.64 -28.77
N LEU A 131 -4.52 17.68 -28.24
CA LEU A 131 -5.54 18.70 -28.53
C LEU A 131 -5.68 19.76 -27.43
N ALA A 132 -4.78 19.79 -26.47
CA ALA A 132 -4.82 20.73 -25.34
C ALA A 132 -4.84 22.20 -25.78
N GLY A 133 -5.40 23.09 -24.93
CA GLY A 133 -5.72 24.46 -25.25
C GLY A 133 -4.54 25.41 -25.50
N ASN A 134 -3.33 25.03 -25.02
CA ASN A 134 -2.14 25.84 -25.23
C ASN A 134 -0.91 24.95 -25.50
N GLU A 135 0.23 25.56 -25.76
CA GLU A 135 1.46 24.86 -26.09
C GLU A 135 2.00 24.04 -24.93
N ASN A 136 1.94 24.55 -23.70
CA ASN A 136 2.34 23.81 -22.50
C ASN A 136 1.54 22.49 -22.36
N GLY A 137 0.22 22.53 -22.61
CA GLY A 137 -0.63 21.36 -22.61
C GLY A 137 -0.25 20.37 -23.71
N ARG A 138 -0.07 20.84 -24.95
CA ARG A 138 0.29 19.96 -26.08
C ARG A 138 1.69 19.34 -25.98
N GLN A 139 2.60 19.94 -25.23
CA GLN A 139 3.93 19.37 -24.93
C GLN A 139 3.95 18.45 -23.71
N THR A 140 2.83 18.35 -22.98
CA THR A 140 2.73 17.54 -21.77
C THR A 140 2.84 16.05 -22.12
N ASN A 141 3.65 15.34 -21.35
CA ASN A 141 3.69 13.89 -21.30
C ASN A 141 4.02 13.49 -19.85
N ILE A 142 2.98 13.41 -19.02
CA ILE A 142 3.16 13.12 -17.60
C ILE A 142 3.86 11.78 -17.36
N PRO A 143 3.49 10.65 -18.01
CA PRO A 143 4.20 9.40 -17.79
C PRO A 143 5.70 9.48 -18.02
N ARG A 144 6.12 10.11 -19.14
CA ARG A 144 7.53 10.29 -19.47
C ARG A 144 8.27 11.12 -18.43
N ASP A 145 7.72 12.29 -18.11
CA ASP A 145 8.40 13.26 -17.26
C ASP A 145 8.40 12.85 -15.80
N PHE A 146 7.34 12.16 -15.35
CA PHE A 146 7.23 11.60 -14.02
C PHE A 146 8.22 10.45 -13.81
N ALA A 147 8.26 9.46 -14.71
CA ALA A 147 9.22 8.36 -14.66
C ALA A 147 10.67 8.85 -14.66
N LYS A 148 10.99 9.83 -15.54
CA LYS A 148 12.31 10.46 -15.60
C LYS A 148 12.69 11.14 -14.28
N ALA A 149 11.78 11.90 -13.69
CA ALA A 149 12.01 12.61 -12.44
C ALA A 149 12.17 11.62 -11.26
N ALA A 150 11.34 10.57 -11.19
CA ALA A 150 11.41 9.54 -10.16
C ALA A 150 12.77 8.83 -10.15
N ARG A 151 13.27 8.41 -11.32
CA ARG A 151 14.60 7.81 -11.46
C ARG A 151 15.72 8.75 -11.03
N GLN A 152 15.66 10.02 -11.43
CA GLN A 152 16.64 11.04 -10.98
C GLN A 152 16.66 11.21 -9.47
N LEU A 153 15.50 11.15 -8.82
CA LEU A 153 15.34 11.30 -7.38
C LEU A 153 15.51 9.99 -6.61
N LYS A 154 15.68 8.86 -7.32
CA LYS A 154 15.72 7.50 -6.74
C LYS A 154 14.46 7.19 -5.93
N LEU A 155 13.31 7.54 -6.48
CA LEU A 155 11.99 7.23 -5.97
C LEU A 155 11.34 6.15 -6.84
N LYS A 156 10.47 5.33 -6.24
CA LYS A 156 9.59 4.43 -6.98
C LYS A 156 8.51 5.25 -7.70
N TYR A 157 7.99 4.74 -8.82
CA TYR A 157 6.92 5.40 -9.56
C TYR A 157 5.96 4.39 -10.17
N GLY A 158 4.75 4.85 -10.39
CA GLY A 158 3.69 4.12 -11.04
C GLY A 158 2.66 5.04 -11.65
N PHE A 159 1.63 4.45 -12.27
CA PHE A 159 0.58 5.19 -12.95
C PHE A 159 -0.80 4.68 -12.54
N TYR A 160 -1.73 5.63 -12.40
CA TYR A 160 -3.15 5.32 -12.30
C TYR A 160 -3.79 5.47 -13.68
N VAL A 161 -4.56 4.47 -14.06
CA VAL A 161 -5.37 4.45 -15.29
C VAL A 161 -6.79 4.05 -14.92
N SER A 162 -7.74 4.96 -15.08
CA SER A 162 -9.14 4.60 -14.91
C SER A 162 -9.55 3.54 -15.95
N PRO A 163 -10.06 2.38 -15.52
CA PRO A 163 -10.68 1.42 -16.44
C PRO A 163 -11.98 1.97 -17.01
N TRP A 164 -12.71 2.76 -16.22
CA TRP A 164 -13.92 3.45 -16.67
C TRP A 164 -13.57 4.67 -17.52
N ASP A 165 -14.21 4.79 -18.69
CA ASP A 165 -13.98 5.86 -19.64
C ASP A 165 -15.31 6.46 -20.09
N ARG A 166 -15.63 7.64 -19.55
CA ARG A 166 -16.89 8.34 -19.80
C ARG A 166 -16.92 9.05 -21.16
N HIS A 167 -15.75 9.21 -21.79
CA HIS A 167 -15.63 9.82 -23.12
C HIS A 167 -15.89 8.81 -24.23
N ASN A 168 -15.34 7.59 -24.12
CA ASN A 168 -15.20 6.67 -25.22
C ASN A 168 -16.55 6.09 -25.69
N LEU A 169 -16.83 6.19 -27.01
CA LEU A 169 -18.05 5.65 -27.64
C LEU A 169 -18.19 4.14 -27.45
N HIS A 170 -17.09 3.41 -27.40
CA HIS A 170 -17.09 1.95 -27.33
C HIS A 170 -17.07 1.40 -25.90
N TYR A 171 -17.09 2.26 -24.86
CA TYR A 171 -17.19 1.77 -23.49
C TYR A 171 -18.41 0.86 -23.32
N GLY A 172 -18.21 -0.26 -22.61
CA GLY A 172 -19.20 -1.32 -22.44
C GLY A 172 -19.18 -2.40 -23.54
N THR A 173 -18.19 -2.36 -24.45
CA THR A 173 -17.99 -3.38 -25.50
C THR A 173 -16.55 -3.92 -25.47
N ASP A 174 -16.32 -5.12 -26.03
CA ASP A 174 -14.99 -5.72 -26.16
C ASP A 174 -14.01 -4.85 -26.95
N ARG A 175 -14.53 -4.02 -27.87
CA ARG A 175 -13.72 -3.09 -28.66
C ARG A 175 -13.03 -2.05 -27.77
N TYR A 176 -13.71 -1.54 -26.72
CA TYR A 176 -13.06 -0.64 -25.78
C TYR A 176 -11.94 -1.36 -25.04
N VAL A 177 -12.19 -2.56 -24.54
CA VAL A 177 -11.19 -3.33 -23.79
C VAL A 177 -9.94 -3.58 -24.65
N ASN A 178 -10.12 -4.12 -25.85
CA ASN A 178 -9.02 -4.58 -26.71
C ASN A 178 -8.27 -3.42 -27.41
N ASP A 179 -9.01 -2.43 -27.93
CA ASP A 179 -8.43 -1.38 -28.77
C ASP A 179 -8.05 -0.14 -28.00
N VAL A 180 -8.54 0.02 -26.76
CA VAL A 180 -8.28 1.21 -25.94
C VAL A 180 -7.64 0.86 -24.62
N PHE A 181 -8.34 0.19 -23.71
CA PHE A 181 -7.91 0.01 -22.32
C PHE A 181 -6.59 -0.80 -22.21
N LEU A 182 -6.57 -2.01 -22.78
CA LEU A 182 -5.36 -2.86 -22.74
C LEU A 182 -4.17 -2.21 -23.49
N ARG A 183 -4.45 -1.48 -24.58
CA ARG A 183 -3.40 -0.78 -25.35
C ARG A 183 -2.84 0.39 -24.56
N GLN A 184 -3.68 1.19 -23.89
CA GLN A 184 -3.22 2.26 -22.99
C GLN A 184 -2.34 1.73 -21.88
N CYS A 185 -2.73 0.63 -21.22
CA CYS A 185 -1.91 -0.03 -20.21
C CYS A 185 -0.57 -0.51 -20.79
N ALA A 186 -0.56 -1.07 -21.99
CA ALA A 186 0.66 -1.50 -22.68
C ALA A 186 1.56 -0.32 -23.06
N GLU A 187 1.00 0.82 -23.52
CA GLU A 187 1.76 2.05 -23.77
C GLU A 187 2.43 2.55 -22.48
N LEU A 188 1.71 2.55 -21.36
CA LEU A 188 2.24 3.01 -20.07
C LEU A 188 3.32 2.08 -19.52
N ALA A 189 3.22 0.77 -19.73
CA ALA A 189 4.27 -0.17 -19.36
C ALA A 189 5.60 0.11 -20.07
N GLN A 190 5.58 0.72 -21.28
CA GLN A 190 6.80 1.06 -22.02
C GLN A 190 7.61 2.22 -21.42
N TYR A 191 7.06 2.98 -20.48
CA TYR A 191 7.83 4.03 -19.80
C TYR A 191 8.87 3.49 -18.82
N GLY A 192 8.91 2.19 -18.59
CA GLY A 192 9.98 1.46 -17.91
C GLY A 192 9.51 0.21 -17.18
N ASP A 193 10.41 -0.77 -17.11
CA ASP A 193 10.23 -2.06 -16.43
C ASP A 193 10.39 -1.96 -14.88
N ASP A 194 10.79 -0.80 -14.38
CA ASP A 194 11.03 -0.47 -12.98
C ASP A 194 9.84 0.22 -12.29
N GLN A 195 8.64 0.17 -12.89
CA GLN A 195 7.41 0.60 -12.25
C GLN A 195 7.06 -0.31 -11.08
N PHE A 196 6.62 0.26 -9.95
CA PHE A 196 6.28 -0.53 -8.76
C PHE A 196 4.80 -0.84 -8.62
N GLU A 197 3.94 -0.04 -9.27
CA GLU A 197 2.49 -0.17 -9.17
C GLU A 197 1.77 0.45 -10.37
N MET A 198 0.76 -0.25 -10.88
CA MET A 198 -0.25 0.31 -11.79
C MET A 198 -1.61 0.22 -11.10
N TRP A 199 -2.26 1.36 -10.93
CA TRP A 199 -3.43 1.54 -10.08
C TRP A 199 -4.70 1.66 -10.91
N PHE A 200 -5.68 0.81 -10.66
CA PHE A 200 -6.96 0.75 -11.37
C PHE A 200 -8.11 1.04 -10.43
N ASP A 201 -8.87 2.09 -10.72
CA ASP A 201 -10.00 2.50 -9.90
C ASP A 201 -11.11 1.44 -9.83
N GLY A 202 -11.78 1.41 -8.69
CA GLY A 202 -12.95 0.57 -8.46
C GLY A 202 -14.19 1.02 -9.21
N ALA A 203 -14.31 2.30 -9.58
CA ALA A 203 -15.41 2.85 -10.34
C ALA A 203 -15.41 2.30 -11.79
N ASN A 204 -16.54 1.78 -12.24
CA ASN A 204 -16.61 1.05 -13.49
C ASN A 204 -17.93 1.27 -14.27
N GLY A 205 -18.65 2.33 -13.96
CA GLY A 205 -19.87 2.68 -14.69
C GLY A 205 -20.71 3.73 -14.00
N GLY A 206 -21.50 4.41 -14.80
CA GLY A 206 -22.36 5.51 -14.42
C GLY A 206 -22.78 6.33 -15.63
N ASP A 207 -23.24 7.54 -15.37
CA ASP A 207 -23.58 8.50 -16.41
C ASP A 207 -22.32 8.98 -17.13
N GLY A 208 -22.38 9.22 -18.41
CA GLY A 208 -21.27 9.71 -19.21
C GLY A 208 -21.66 10.14 -20.61
N TYR A 209 -20.74 10.84 -21.24
CA TYR A 209 -20.88 11.32 -22.62
C TYR A 209 -20.90 10.16 -23.63
N TYR A 210 -19.97 9.21 -23.51
CA TYR A 210 -19.83 8.01 -24.34
C TYR A 210 -19.96 8.30 -25.84
N GLY A 211 -19.19 9.27 -26.34
CA GLY A 211 -19.21 9.66 -27.73
C GLY A 211 -20.52 10.28 -28.21
N GLY A 212 -21.26 10.96 -27.35
CA GLY A 212 -22.55 11.62 -27.68
C GLY A 212 -23.80 10.78 -27.35
N ARG A 213 -23.62 9.54 -26.82
CA ARG A 213 -24.79 8.72 -26.39
C ARG A 213 -25.50 9.31 -25.18
N ASN A 214 -24.77 10.04 -24.30
CA ASN A 214 -25.28 10.69 -23.08
C ASN A 214 -26.20 9.76 -22.27
N THR A 215 -25.65 8.67 -21.80
CA THR A 215 -26.39 7.59 -21.14
C THR A 215 -25.68 7.07 -19.90
N THR A 216 -26.33 6.17 -19.16
CA THR A 216 -25.76 5.43 -18.05
C THR A 216 -25.32 4.04 -18.53
N LEU A 217 -24.06 3.69 -18.34
CA LEU A 217 -23.52 2.35 -18.60
C LEU A 217 -23.01 1.72 -17.31
N LYS A 218 -23.24 0.43 -17.18
CA LYS A 218 -22.66 -0.41 -16.13
C LYS A 218 -22.06 -1.66 -16.75
N VAL A 219 -20.93 -2.08 -16.26
CA VAL A 219 -20.24 -3.30 -16.67
C VAL A 219 -20.00 -4.21 -15.45
N ASP A 220 -19.94 -5.50 -15.69
CA ASP A 220 -19.43 -6.42 -14.67
C ASP A 220 -17.91 -6.39 -14.70
N ARG A 221 -17.29 -5.69 -13.73
CA ARG A 221 -15.84 -5.54 -13.68
C ARG A 221 -15.09 -6.85 -13.54
N SER A 222 -15.71 -7.89 -12.99
CA SER A 222 -15.07 -9.19 -12.77
C SER A 222 -14.75 -9.92 -14.08
N THR A 223 -15.48 -9.59 -15.16
CA THR A 223 -15.38 -10.27 -16.46
C THR A 223 -15.05 -9.34 -17.61
N TYR A 224 -15.42 -8.06 -17.53
CA TYR A 224 -15.39 -7.14 -18.66
C TYR A 224 -13.98 -6.74 -19.11
N TYR A 225 -13.06 -6.46 -18.16
CA TYR A 225 -11.76 -5.85 -18.49
C TYR A 225 -10.66 -6.83 -18.89
N ASP A 226 -10.97 -8.12 -19.03
CA ASP A 226 -10.00 -9.17 -19.37
C ASP A 226 -8.73 -9.11 -18.50
N ILE A 227 -8.93 -9.10 -17.17
CA ILE A 227 -7.86 -8.98 -16.19
C ILE A 227 -6.75 -10.03 -16.35
N PRO A 228 -7.03 -11.31 -16.71
CA PRO A 228 -5.95 -12.28 -16.96
C PRO A 228 -4.99 -11.83 -18.05
N ASN A 229 -5.51 -11.37 -19.20
CA ASN A 229 -4.68 -10.88 -20.31
C ASN A 229 -3.94 -9.59 -19.94
N LEU A 230 -4.58 -8.68 -19.20
CA LEU A 230 -3.93 -7.48 -18.65
C LEU A 230 -2.70 -7.86 -17.82
N ARG A 231 -2.86 -8.77 -16.84
CA ARG A 231 -1.77 -9.24 -15.98
C ARG A 231 -0.63 -9.85 -16.78
N ASP A 232 -0.95 -10.78 -17.65
CA ASP A 232 0.04 -11.47 -18.48
C ASP A 232 0.84 -10.48 -19.34
N SER A 233 0.17 -9.50 -19.92
CA SER A 233 0.78 -8.50 -20.78
C SER A 233 1.69 -7.55 -20.02
N ILE A 234 1.23 -7.05 -18.87
CA ILE A 234 2.01 -6.10 -18.06
C ILE A 234 3.18 -6.79 -17.36
N HIS A 235 2.97 -7.97 -16.75
CA HIS A 235 4.06 -8.68 -16.06
C HIS A 235 5.16 -9.20 -17.01
N LYS A 236 4.89 -9.33 -18.32
CA LYS A 236 5.95 -9.59 -19.31
C LYS A 236 6.92 -8.42 -19.47
N VAL A 237 6.45 -7.19 -19.30
CA VAL A 237 7.26 -5.97 -19.43
C VAL A 237 7.78 -5.50 -18.07
N CYS A 238 6.94 -5.53 -17.06
CA CYS A 238 7.20 -5.07 -15.69
C CYS A 238 6.97 -6.23 -14.70
N PRO A 239 7.90 -7.17 -14.53
CA PRO A 239 7.67 -8.39 -13.73
C PRO A 239 7.45 -8.13 -12.23
N ASP A 240 7.98 -7.02 -11.70
CA ASP A 240 7.91 -6.67 -10.28
C ASP A 240 6.79 -5.66 -9.95
N ILE A 241 5.96 -5.28 -10.92
CA ILE A 241 4.86 -4.34 -10.71
C ILE A 241 3.70 -4.99 -9.95
N ILE A 242 3.07 -4.22 -9.05
CA ILE A 242 1.77 -4.56 -8.46
C ILE A 242 0.66 -3.99 -9.34
N LEU A 243 -0.34 -4.79 -9.65
CA LEU A 243 -1.57 -4.36 -10.30
C LEU A 243 -2.66 -4.17 -9.26
N TRP A 244 -2.78 -2.96 -8.76
CA TRP A 244 -3.74 -2.62 -7.71
C TRP A 244 -5.16 -2.49 -8.29
N GLY A 245 -6.16 -2.92 -7.53
CA GLY A 245 -7.58 -2.80 -7.92
C GLY A 245 -8.12 -3.90 -8.84
N VAL A 246 -7.28 -4.87 -9.24
CA VAL A 246 -7.70 -6.02 -10.08
C VAL A 246 -7.77 -7.33 -9.31
N GLY A 247 -7.60 -7.27 -7.99
CA GLY A 247 -7.65 -8.39 -7.06
C GLY A 247 -6.39 -9.28 -7.04
N GLY A 248 -6.09 -9.86 -5.89
CA GLY A 248 -5.06 -10.89 -5.72
C GLY A 248 -3.63 -10.37 -5.48
N GLU A 249 -3.38 -9.05 -5.46
CA GLU A 249 -2.04 -8.53 -5.20
C GLU A 249 -1.97 -7.57 -4.02
N ALA A 250 -2.95 -6.69 -3.88
CA ALA A 250 -3.14 -5.79 -2.75
C ALA A 250 -4.63 -5.52 -2.58
N ARG A 251 -5.05 -5.09 -1.38
CA ARG A 251 -6.45 -4.74 -1.13
C ARG A 251 -6.59 -3.29 -0.70
N TRP A 252 -7.73 -2.70 -1.04
CA TRP A 252 -8.15 -1.42 -0.48
C TRP A 252 -8.51 -1.58 1.00
N ILE A 253 -8.07 -0.63 1.83
CA ILE A 253 -8.37 -0.67 3.28
C ILE A 253 -9.86 -0.41 3.58
N GLY A 254 -10.64 0.11 2.63
CA GLY A 254 -12.09 0.31 2.75
C GLY A 254 -12.54 1.70 3.20
N ASN A 255 -11.63 2.67 3.32
CA ASN A 255 -11.95 4.08 3.57
C ASN A 255 -10.90 5.00 2.93
N GLU A 256 -11.29 6.25 2.63
CA GLU A 256 -10.43 7.30 2.09
C GLU A 256 -9.97 8.32 3.15
N GLU A 257 -10.08 7.94 4.43
CA GLU A 257 -9.79 8.83 5.55
C GLU A 257 -8.38 8.61 6.13
N GLY A 258 -7.67 7.61 5.64
CA GLY A 258 -6.29 7.31 6.03
C GLY A 258 -6.17 6.68 7.41
N TRP A 259 -6.90 5.59 7.68
CA TRP A 259 -6.71 4.76 8.86
C TRP A 259 -7.00 3.28 8.57
N ALA A 260 -6.23 2.42 9.21
CA ALA A 260 -6.35 0.96 9.16
C ALA A 260 -6.78 0.41 10.52
N GLY A 261 -7.35 -0.77 10.54
CA GLY A 261 -7.67 -1.49 11.76
C GLY A 261 -6.43 -1.78 12.60
N GLU A 262 -6.59 -1.79 13.93
CA GLU A 262 -5.47 -2.15 14.83
C GLU A 262 -5.13 -3.64 14.75
N THR A 263 -6.14 -4.49 14.47
CA THR A 263 -5.94 -5.87 14.02
C THR A 263 -5.92 -5.83 12.50
N ASN A 264 -4.79 -6.14 11.88
CA ASN A 264 -4.64 -6.06 10.43
C ASN A 264 -3.76 -7.22 9.93
N TRP A 265 -4.42 -8.21 9.33
CA TRP A 265 -3.76 -9.32 8.65
C TRP A 265 -3.47 -8.96 7.20
N SER A 266 -2.31 -9.35 6.69
CA SER A 266 -2.02 -9.25 5.25
C SER A 266 -2.59 -10.43 4.46
N ALA A 267 -3.20 -11.38 5.13
CA ALA A 267 -3.92 -12.49 4.53
C ALA A 267 -5.38 -12.13 4.25
N GLU A 268 -5.98 -12.70 3.20
CA GLU A 268 -7.36 -12.49 2.81
C GLU A 268 -7.98 -13.78 2.25
N GLU A 269 -9.31 -13.89 2.31
CA GLU A 269 -10.07 -14.87 1.55
C GLU A 269 -10.27 -14.37 0.13
N VAL A 270 -10.35 -15.26 -0.81
CA VAL A 270 -10.37 -15.02 -2.27
C VAL A 270 -10.74 -13.64 -2.78
N GLY A 271 -9.77 -12.97 -3.38
CA GLY A 271 -9.96 -12.13 -4.58
C GLY A 271 -10.81 -10.88 -4.47
N TYR A 272 -11.50 -10.68 -3.38
CA TYR A 272 -12.25 -9.46 -3.07
C TYR A 272 -12.52 -9.40 -1.57
N ALA A 273 -11.81 -8.53 -0.87
CA ALA A 273 -12.18 -8.23 0.50
C ALA A 273 -13.56 -7.58 0.51
N PRO A 274 -14.54 -8.14 1.24
CA PRO A 274 -15.80 -7.45 1.46
C PRO A 274 -15.51 -6.06 2.04
N GLU A 275 -16.30 -5.04 1.69
CA GLU A 275 -16.14 -3.64 2.15
C GLU A 275 -15.88 -3.53 3.66
N ASN A 276 -16.42 -4.44 4.46
CA ASN A 276 -16.25 -4.47 5.92
C ASN A 276 -14.96 -5.14 6.40
N ASN A 277 -14.23 -5.86 5.57
CA ASN A 277 -13.02 -6.62 5.96
C ASN A 277 -11.71 -5.98 5.49
N GLY A 278 -11.76 -5.02 4.60
CA GLY A 278 -10.56 -4.37 4.05
C GLY A 278 -9.62 -3.82 5.13
N MET A 279 -10.17 -3.26 6.22
CA MET A 279 -9.40 -2.70 7.33
C MET A 279 -8.69 -3.74 8.20
N TYR A 280 -9.12 -4.99 8.17
CA TYR A 280 -8.69 -6.02 9.14
C TYR A 280 -7.96 -7.18 8.47
N GLY A 281 -8.26 -7.49 7.22
CA GLY A 281 -7.88 -8.73 6.59
C GLY A 281 -8.47 -9.96 7.30
N THR A 282 -8.10 -11.15 6.86
CA THR A 282 -8.61 -12.42 7.41
C THR A 282 -7.46 -13.23 8.03
N GLU A 283 -7.56 -13.57 9.30
CA GLU A 283 -6.49 -14.27 10.03
C GLU A 283 -6.06 -15.58 9.34
N ASP A 284 -7.03 -16.37 8.91
CA ASP A 284 -6.81 -17.67 8.25
C ASP A 284 -7.04 -17.60 6.73
N GLY A 285 -6.96 -16.38 6.15
CA GLY A 285 -7.00 -16.17 4.71
C GLY A 285 -5.88 -16.91 3.99
N TRP A 286 -6.13 -17.29 2.74
CA TRP A 286 -5.20 -18.11 1.95
C TRP A 286 -4.46 -17.33 0.88
N ALA A 287 -4.86 -16.09 0.58
CA ALA A 287 -4.17 -15.18 -0.33
C ALA A 287 -3.41 -14.11 0.45
N TRP A 288 -2.24 -13.69 -0.06
CA TRP A 288 -1.53 -12.53 0.48
C TRP A 288 -2.02 -11.27 -0.24
N GLU A 289 -2.77 -10.45 0.46
CA GLU A 289 -3.28 -9.16 -0.02
C GLU A 289 -3.14 -8.11 1.07
N ALA A 290 -1.95 -7.53 1.20
CA ALA A 290 -1.71 -6.48 2.19
C ALA A 290 -2.53 -5.22 1.89
N GLY A 291 -2.96 -4.51 2.94
CA GLY A 291 -3.83 -3.35 2.83
C GLY A 291 -3.09 -2.11 2.33
N GLU A 292 -3.74 -1.33 1.46
CA GLU A 292 -3.39 0.03 1.12
C GLU A 292 -4.43 0.99 1.66
N SER A 293 -3.98 2.00 2.38
CA SER A 293 -4.80 3.12 2.85
C SER A 293 -4.56 4.30 1.93
N ASP A 294 -5.61 4.83 1.38
CA ASP A 294 -5.60 6.07 0.62
C ASP A 294 -6.18 7.24 1.45
N ALA A 295 -5.67 8.42 1.20
CA ALA A 295 -6.12 9.63 1.89
C ALA A 295 -5.74 10.89 1.10
N LYS A 296 -6.37 11.99 1.43
CA LYS A 296 -6.15 13.30 0.82
C LYS A 296 -5.34 14.20 1.76
N LEU A 297 -4.36 14.90 1.22
CA LEU A 297 -3.62 15.93 1.97
C LEU A 297 -4.50 17.14 2.26
N THR A 298 -5.42 17.47 1.35
CA THR A 298 -6.36 18.58 1.43
C THR A 298 -7.73 18.13 1.92
N ASP A 299 -8.57 19.04 2.34
CA ASP A 299 -9.86 18.74 2.99
C ASP A 299 -11.05 18.66 2.02
N HIS A 300 -10.83 18.86 0.70
CA HIS A 300 -11.91 18.75 -0.29
C HIS A 300 -11.82 17.46 -1.10
N GLY A 301 -11.43 17.56 -2.35
CA GLY A 301 -11.48 16.45 -3.28
C GLY A 301 -10.13 15.77 -3.54
N TRP A 302 -10.13 14.93 -4.56
CA TRP A 302 -8.93 14.31 -5.08
C TRP A 302 -8.18 15.25 -6.02
N PHE A 303 -8.90 16.04 -6.84
CA PHE A 303 -8.29 17.08 -7.67
C PHE A 303 -8.14 18.39 -6.90
N TRP A 304 -7.27 19.25 -7.41
CA TRP A 304 -7.06 20.58 -6.84
C TRP A 304 -8.32 21.46 -6.97
N HIS A 305 -8.67 22.15 -5.89
CA HIS A 305 -9.70 23.17 -5.85
C HIS A 305 -9.18 24.49 -5.28
N ASN A 306 -9.73 25.59 -5.78
CA ASN A 306 -9.28 26.91 -5.32
C ASN A 306 -9.68 27.12 -3.85
N GLY A 307 -8.72 27.56 -3.04
CA GLY A 307 -8.92 27.86 -1.62
C GLY A 307 -8.76 26.68 -0.67
N GLU A 308 -8.42 25.48 -1.18
CA GLU A 308 -8.09 24.33 -0.35
C GLU A 308 -6.90 24.58 0.57
N LYS A 309 -6.93 23.88 1.69
CA LYS A 309 -5.84 23.89 2.67
C LYS A 309 -5.38 22.49 2.99
N PRO A 310 -4.07 22.28 3.09
CA PRO A 310 -3.57 21.00 3.55
C PRO A 310 -3.88 20.78 5.04
N MET A 311 -3.99 19.52 5.45
CA MET A 311 -4.03 19.19 6.86
C MET A 311 -2.71 19.55 7.55
N SER A 312 -2.71 19.66 8.90
CA SER A 312 -1.48 19.91 9.64
C SER A 312 -0.53 18.70 9.62
N ALA A 313 0.76 18.97 9.81
CA ALA A 313 1.78 17.93 9.92
C ALA A 313 1.50 16.96 11.09
N GLU A 314 0.89 17.42 12.18
CA GLU A 314 0.47 16.58 13.32
C GLU A 314 -0.65 15.61 12.93
N ARG A 315 -1.65 16.08 12.16
CA ARG A 315 -2.71 15.19 11.65
C ARG A 315 -2.14 14.15 10.70
N LEU A 316 -1.23 14.55 9.82
CA LEU A 316 -0.54 13.64 8.91
C LEU A 316 0.33 12.62 9.67
N PHE A 317 1.00 13.02 10.74
CA PHE A 317 1.77 12.10 11.57
C PHE A 317 0.86 11.07 12.28
N ARG A 318 -0.29 11.51 12.77
CA ARG A 318 -1.28 10.58 13.32
C ARG A 318 -1.77 9.59 12.26
N MET A 319 -2.11 10.07 11.06
CA MET A 319 -2.50 9.23 9.93
C MET A 319 -1.41 8.20 9.61
N TYR A 320 -0.13 8.59 9.61
CA TYR A 320 0.99 7.69 9.42
C TYR A 320 1.05 6.58 10.49
N LEU A 321 0.80 6.90 11.75
CA LEU A 321 0.72 5.91 12.82
C LEU A 321 -0.49 4.98 12.67
N GLU A 322 -1.59 5.50 12.16
CA GLU A 322 -2.87 4.78 12.00
C GLU A 322 -2.96 3.97 10.69
N THR A 323 -1.98 4.11 9.80
CA THR A 323 -1.85 3.35 8.55
C THR A 323 -0.57 2.53 8.52
N VAL A 324 0.58 3.14 8.26
CA VAL A 324 1.90 2.47 8.24
C VAL A 324 2.19 1.80 9.58
N GLY A 325 1.83 2.45 10.69
CA GLY A 325 1.95 1.88 12.02
C GLY A 325 0.93 0.78 12.34
N ARG A 326 0.05 0.40 11.42
CA ARG A 326 -0.95 -0.65 11.56
C ARG A 326 -0.94 -1.63 10.38
N ASN A 327 0.25 -1.98 9.90
CA ASN A 327 0.46 -2.97 8.83
C ASN A 327 -0.23 -2.64 7.50
N SER A 328 -0.37 -1.38 7.14
CA SER A 328 -0.90 -0.90 5.86
C SER A 328 0.14 -0.04 5.15
N THR A 329 0.10 0.04 3.83
CA THR A 329 0.75 1.15 3.14
C THR A 329 -0.12 2.41 3.24
N LEU A 330 0.46 3.57 3.02
CA LEU A 330 -0.27 4.83 2.88
C LEU A 330 0.08 5.46 1.54
N ILE A 331 -0.94 5.66 0.71
CA ILE A 331 -0.88 6.51 -0.48
C ILE A 331 -1.58 7.83 -0.19
N LEU A 332 -0.83 8.93 -0.16
CA LEU A 332 -1.34 10.27 0.18
C LEU A 332 -1.49 11.11 -1.07
N ASN A 333 -2.70 11.54 -1.36
CA ASN A 333 -3.00 12.40 -2.50
C ASN A 333 -2.50 13.84 -2.27
N CYS A 334 -1.71 14.32 -3.21
CA CYS A 334 -1.16 15.68 -3.26
C CYS A 334 -1.50 16.29 -4.62
N PRO A 335 -2.62 17.00 -4.78
CA PRO A 335 -3.11 17.44 -6.09
C PRO A 335 -2.34 18.65 -6.62
N PRO A 336 -1.70 18.56 -7.80
CA PRO A 336 -1.09 19.73 -8.45
C PRO A 336 -2.14 20.73 -8.95
N GLY A 337 -1.83 22.01 -8.82
CA GLY A 337 -2.69 23.10 -9.28
C GLY A 337 -2.63 23.36 -10.80
N PRO A 338 -3.39 24.36 -11.30
CA PRO A 338 -3.49 24.68 -12.73
C PRO A 338 -2.18 25.13 -13.38
N ASP A 339 -1.18 25.52 -12.59
CA ASP A 339 0.18 25.79 -13.05
C ASP A 339 1.06 24.53 -13.19
N GLY A 340 0.49 23.35 -12.93
CA GLY A 340 1.20 22.07 -12.97
C GLY A 340 2.20 21.87 -11.85
N ARG A 341 2.00 22.51 -10.68
CA ARG A 341 2.84 22.38 -9.47
C ARG A 341 2.01 22.09 -8.25
N LEU A 342 2.63 21.47 -7.26
CA LEU A 342 2.03 21.41 -5.92
C LEU A 342 2.01 22.81 -5.31
N PRO A 343 0.88 23.22 -4.69
CA PRO A 343 0.78 24.48 -3.96
C PRO A 343 1.86 24.63 -2.88
N GLU A 344 2.33 25.83 -2.63
CA GLU A 344 3.40 26.07 -1.65
C GLU A 344 2.99 25.70 -0.23
N ALA A 345 1.71 25.85 0.12
CA ALA A 345 1.18 25.41 1.40
C ALA A 345 1.34 23.90 1.61
N ASP A 346 1.04 23.10 0.58
CA ASP A 346 1.18 21.64 0.60
C ASP A 346 2.66 21.26 0.73
N VAL A 347 3.53 21.87 -0.05
CA VAL A 347 4.99 21.65 0.02
C VAL A 347 5.53 21.98 1.41
N THR A 348 5.02 23.01 2.06
CA THR A 348 5.43 23.42 3.40
C THR A 348 5.04 22.37 4.42
N VAL A 349 3.78 21.92 4.44
CA VAL A 349 3.30 20.88 5.37
C VAL A 349 4.04 19.56 5.15
N LEU A 350 4.29 19.16 3.91
CA LEU A 350 5.06 17.97 3.60
C LEU A 350 6.48 18.02 4.16
N LYS A 351 7.16 19.18 4.06
CA LYS A 351 8.49 19.40 4.69
C LYS A 351 8.42 19.35 6.21
N GLU A 352 7.45 20.03 6.80
CA GLU A 352 7.22 20.01 8.25
C GLU A 352 6.99 18.59 8.77
N PHE A 353 6.16 17.81 8.06
CA PHE A 353 5.94 16.41 8.38
C PHE A 353 7.22 15.58 8.32
N GLY A 354 8.04 15.75 7.29
CA GLY A 354 9.32 15.05 7.17
C GLY A 354 10.28 15.34 8.32
N VAL A 355 10.34 16.61 8.77
CA VAL A 355 11.11 17.00 9.95
C VAL A 355 10.54 16.34 11.21
N MET A 356 9.22 16.33 11.36
CA MET A 356 8.51 15.71 12.48
C MET A 356 8.75 14.19 12.53
N LEU A 357 8.61 13.51 11.40
CA LEU A 357 8.84 12.06 11.28
C LEU A 357 10.27 11.70 11.72
N LYS A 358 11.25 12.45 11.22
CA LYS A 358 12.66 12.26 11.60
C LYS A 358 12.91 12.57 13.09
N SER A 359 12.30 13.61 13.64
CA SER A 359 12.42 13.98 15.04
C SER A 359 11.82 12.92 15.97
N ARG A 360 10.63 12.38 15.62
CA ARG A 360 9.89 11.45 16.47
C ARG A 360 10.33 10.00 16.32
N LEU A 361 10.70 9.56 15.11
CA LEU A 361 11.05 8.17 14.80
C LEU A 361 12.48 8.00 14.26
N GLY A 362 13.35 8.99 14.44
CA GLY A 362 14.72 8.94 13.91
C GLY A 362 15.78 8.46 14.90
N ASN A 363 15.53 8.56 16.20
CA ASN A 363 16.49 8.19 17.24
C ASN A 363 16.05 6.91 17.96
N ASP A 364 16.47 5.77 17.45
CA ASP A 364 16.14 4.46 18.01
C ASP A 364 16.98 4.15 19.27
N LEU A 365 16.34 4.20 20.43
CA LEU A 365 16.93 3.91 21.72
C LEU A 365 17.23 2.41 21.92
N ALA A 366 16.54 1.51 21.20
CA ALA A 366 16.78 0.06 21.29
C ALA A 366 18.20 -0.32 20.85
N ARG A 367 18.82 0.44 19.95
CA ARG A 367 20.20 0.22 19.49
C ARG A 367 21.25 0.34 20.60
N LYS A 368 20.93 1.04 21.69
CA LYS A 368 21.81 1.27 22.84
C LYS A 368 21.35 0.49 24.07
N ALA A 369 20.23 -0.22 24.00
CA ALA A 369 19.71 -1.02 25.09
C ALA A 369 20.33 -2.43 25.09
N LYS A 370 20.44 -3.03 26.28
CA LYS A 370 20.70 -4.47 26.39
C LYS A 370 19.39 -5.21 26.11
N ILE A 371 19.39 -6.06 25.09
CA ILE A 371 18.21 -6.86 24.72
C ILE A 371 18.42 -8.31 25.14
N GLN A 372 17.43 -8.91 25.79
CA GLN A 372 17.37 -10.31 26.19
C GLN A 372 16.03 -10.90 25.76
N ALA A 373 16.02 -12.17 25.38
CA ALA A 373 14.83 -12.93 25.04
C ALA A 373 14.71 -14.14 25.95
N THR A 374 13.47 -14.53 26.29
CA THR A 374 13.22 -15.77 27.08
C THR A 374 13.54 -17.03 26.29
N ASN A 375 13.47 -16.97 24.97
CA ASN A 375 13.86 -18.05 24.07
C ASN A 375 14.53 -17.47 22.81
N THR A 376 15.50 -18.19 22.28
CA THR A 376 16.16 -17.88 21.00
C THR A 376 16.46 -19.19 20.30
N ARG A 377 16.05 -19.30 19.05
CA ARG A 377 16.17 -20.50 18.22
C ARG A 377 17.61 -21.01 18.17
N GLN A 378 17.77 -22.28 18.53
CA GLN A 378 19.05 -22.99 18.50
C GLN A 378 19.21 -23.86 17.24
N ALA A 379 18.11 -24.25 16.59
CA ALA A 379 18.13 -25.00 15.34
C ALA A 379 18.46 -24.09 14.15
N GLY A 380 19.09 -24.65 13.13
CA GLY A 380 19.51 -23.94 11.92
C GLY A 380 21.04 -23.92 11.75
N ARG A 381 21.49 -24.36 10.58
CA ARG A 381 22.95 -24.56 10.36
C ARG A 381 23.69 -23.33 9.91
N LYS A 382 22.99 -22.38 9.26
CA LYS A 382 23.63 -21.23 8.60
C LYS A 382 23.26 -19.88 9.17
N ARG A 383 22.18 -19.78 9.95
CA ARG A 383 21.71 -18.51 10.50
C ARG A 383 21.78 -18.47 12.00
N ASN A 384 22.10 -17.30 12.50
CA ASN A 384 21.99 -16.96 13.91
C ASN A 384 20.69 -16.15 14.09
N TYR A 385 19.80 -16.62 14.96
CA TYR A 385 18.50 -16.01 15.23
C TYR A 385 18.49 -15.12 16.48
N GLY A 386 19.66 -14.65 16.90
CA GLY A 386 19.84 -13.89 18.13
C GLY A 386 19.23 -12.49 18.09
N VAL A 387 18.98 -11.96 19.30
CA VAL A 387 18.36 -10.63 19.53
C VAL A 387 19.14 -9.46 18.89
N LYS A 388 20.39 -9.63 18.52
CA LYS A 388 21.20 -8.62 17.82
C LYS A 388 20.59 -8.23 16.47
N HIS A 389 19.82 -9.11 15.85
CA HIS A 389 19.17 -8.87 14.56
C HIS A 389 17.97 -7.91 14.66
N LEU A 390 17.45 -7.70 15.87
CA LEU A 390 16.33 -6.78 16.09
C LEU A 390 16.68 -5.31 15.84
N THR A 391 17.98 -4.97 15.85
CA THR A 391 18.47 -3.58 15.73
C THR A 391 19.56 -3.39 14.68
N ASP A 392 19.87 -4.41 13.88
CA ASP A 392 20.97 -4.36 12.88
C ASP A 392 20.59 -3.62 11.59
N GLY A 393 19.31 -3.30 11.41
CA GLY A 393 18.79 -2.56 10.26
C GLY A 393 18.71 -3.37 8.96
N LYS A 394 18.82 -4.70 9.04
CA LYS A 394 18.77 -5.59 7.88
C LYS A 394 17.40 -6.25 7.75
N THR A 395 16.85 -6.27 6.56
CA THR A 395 15.51 -6.83 6.28
C THR A 395 15.49 -8.36 6.16
N LEU A 396 16.67 -8.99 5.99
CA LEU A 396 16.80 -10.45 5.81
C LEU A 396 17.26 -11.18 7.08
N THR A 397 17.59 -10.45 8.14
CA THR A 397 17.94 -11.01 9.44
C THR A 397 16.79 -10.82 10.43
N TYR A 398 16.63 -11.76 11.34
CA TYR A 398 15.54 -11.72 12.33
C TYR A 398 15.88 -12.54 13.56
N TRP A 399 15.28 -12.20 14.69
CA TRP A 399 15.20 -13.05 15.85
C TRP A 399 14.03 -14.02 15.71
N ALA A 400 14.20 -15.25 16.21
CA ALA A 400 13.20 -16.29 16.25
C ALA A 400 13.25 -17.08 17.54
N THR A 401 12.14 -17.66 17.98
CA THR A 401 12.08 -18.73 18.99
C THR A 401 12.29 -20.10 18.36
N ASP A 402 12.47 -21.14 19.19
CA ASP A 402 12.39 -22.53 18.75
C ASP A 402 10.98 -22.86 18.22
N ASP A 403 10.87 -23.90 17.38
CA ASP A 403 9.64 -24.17 16.61
C ASP A 403 8.36 -24.33 17.45
N ASP A 404 8.49 -24.96 18.63
CA ASP A 404 7.35 -25.23 19.53
C ASP A 404 7.03 -24.07 20.47
N VAL A 405 7.83 -23.01 20.44
CA VAL A 405 7.71 -21.87 21.36
C VAL A 405 6.95 -20.72 20.66
N LYS A 406 5.67 -20.60 20.94
CA LYS A 406 4.76 -19.61 20.36
C LYS A 406 4.65 -18.31 21.15
N THR A 407 5.19 -18.29 22.38
CA THR A 407 5.17 -17.13 23.28
C THR A 407 6.59 -16.76 23.66
N ALA A 408 6.86 -15.47 23.84
CA ALA A 408 8.19 -15.04 24.29
C ALA A 408 8.15 -13.62 24.86
N THR A 409 9.13 -13.31 25.69
CA THR A 409 9.36 -11.94 26.20
C THR A 409 10.70 -11.44 25.73
N LEU A 410 10.69 -10.27 25.09
CA LEU A 410 11.88 -9.48 24.79
C LEU A 410 12.01 -8.39 25.83
N THR A 411 13.10 -8.36 26.58
CA THR A 411 13.39 -7.33 27.60
C THR A 411 14.49 -6.42 27.10
N LEU A 412 14.19 -5.12 27.00
CA LEU A 412 15.12 -4.07 26.64
C LEU A 412 15.48 -3.27 27.92
N THR A 413 16.74 -3.23 28.29
CA THR A 413 17.21 -2.50 29.48
C THR A 413 18.12 -1.35 29.04
N CYS A 414 17.72 -0.12 29.35
CA CYS A 414 18.51 1.08 29.10
C CYS A 414 19.61 1.25 30.15
N SER A 415 20.75 1.81 29.79
CA SER A 415 21.85 2.12 30.73
C SER A 415 21.40 3.13 31.82
N ARG A 416 20.53 4.06 31.45
CA ARG A 416 19.85 5.04 32.32
C ARG A 416 18.36 5.18 31.91
N PRO A 417 17.49 5.72 32.80
CA PRO A 417 16.11 5.99 32.41
C PRO A 417 16.05 6.88 31.17
N GLN A 418 15.11 6.55 30.25
CA GLN A 418 14.86 7.25 28.98
C GLN A 418 13.37 7.61 28.89
N THR A 419 13.05 8.70 28.23
CA THR A 419 11.67 9.01 27.84
C THR A 419 11.36 8.30 26.54
N VAL A 420 10.40 7.40 26.55
CA VAL A 420 9.96 6.59 25.40
C VAL A 420 8.53 6.95 25.03
N ARG A 421 8.28 7.18 23.75
CA ARG A 421 6.96 7.55 23.18
C ARG A 421 6.36 6.44 22.36
N TYR A 422 7.19 5.74 21.56
CA TYR A 422 6.72 4.74 20.61
C TYR A 422 7.56 3.48 20.68
N VAL A 423 6.88 2.34 20.48
CA VAL A 423 7.52 1.05 20.18
C VAL A 423 7.14 0.68 18.75
N ASP A 424 8.13 0.37 17.92
CA ASP A 424 7.98 0.03 16.50
C ASP A 424 8.51 -1.39 16.29
N LEU A 425 7.61 -2.27 15.89
CA LEU A 425 7.82 -3.70 15.71
C LEU A 425 7.62 -4.08 14.24
N MET A 426 8.44 -5.01 13.75
CA MET A 426 8.25 -5.61 12.42
C MET A 426 8.44 -7.12 12.51
N GLU A 427 7.48 -7.88 12.01
CA GLU A 427 7.65 -9.32 11.78
C GLU A 427 8.47 -9.57 10.51
N HIS A 428 9.16 -10.70 10.48
CA HIS A 428 9.78 -11.20 9.25
C HIS A 428 8.72 -11.91 8.37
N ILE A 429 7.82 -11.13 7.78
CA ILE A 429 6.65 -11.62 7.05
C ILE A 429 6.96 -12.40 5.77
N ARG A 430 8.22 -12.42 5.31
CA ARG A 430 8.67 -13.29 4.20
C ARG A 430 8.43 -14.78 4.49
N ARG A 431 8.21 -15.13 5.76
CA ARG A 431 7.80 -16.47 6.21
C ARG A 431 6.38 -16.52 6.78
N GLY A 432 5.57 -15.53 6.44
CA GLY A 432 4.17 -15.38 6.87
C GLY A 432 4.01 -14.53 8.13
N GLN A 433 2.85 -13.91 8.25
CA GLN A 433 2.44 -13.15 9.43
C GLN A 433 1.97 -14.11 10.54
N ARG A 434 2.42 -13.92 11.78
CA ARG A 434 2.29 -14.93 12.84
C ARG A 434 1.69 -14.44 14.14
N VAL A 435 2.08 -13.26 14.62
CA VAL A 435 1.70 -12.76 15.95
C VAL A 435 0.19 -12.46 15.98
N ARG A 436 -0.49 -13.02 16.99
CA ARG A 436 -1.93 -12.86 17.23
C ARG A 436 -2.24 -11.95 18.40
N ALA A 437 -1.36 -11.95 19.41
CA ALA A 437 -1.50 -11.11 20.59
C ALA A 437 -0.12 -10.80 21.18
N PHE A 438 0.03 -9.57 21.61
CA PHE A 438 1.21 -9.13 22.37
C PHE A 438 0.80 -8.01 23.33
N HIS A 439 1.67 -7.70 24.30
CA HIS A 439 1.52 -6.49 25.09
C HIS A 439 2.90 -5.89 25.44
N ILE A 440 2.86 -4.67 25.92
CA ILE A 440 4.06 -3.93 26.32
C ILE A 440 3.99 -3.68 27.82
N GLU A 441 5.10 -3.95 28.51
CA GLU A 441 5.29 -3.61 29.91
C GLU A 441 6.46 -2.63 30.05
N VAL A 442 6.37 -1.74 31.01
CA VAL A 442 7.40 -0.76 31.33
C VAL A 442 7.80 -0.86 32.80
N SER A 443 9.05 -0.52 33.07
CA SER A 443 9.58 -0.46 34.41
C SER A 443 10.48 0.76 34.59
N THR A 444 10.35 1.48 35.71
CA THR A 444 11.19 2.63 36.06
C THR A 444 12.45 2.23 36.79
N ASP A 445 12.49 1.05 37.41
CA ASP A 445 13.58 0.51 38.23
C ASP A 445 14.22 -0.75 37.65
N GLY A 446 13.57 -1.40 36.67
CA GLY A 446 13.98 -2.69 36.12
C GLY A 446 13.51 -3.91 36.91
N GLN A 447 12.73 -3.71 37.98
CA GLN A 447 12.24 -4.77 38.88
C GLN A 447 10.71 -4.87 38.87
N GLN A 448 10.05 -3.76 39.06
CA GLN A 448 8.57 -3.69 39.02
C GLN A 448 8.07 -3.36 37.63
N TRP A 449 7.13 -4.17 37.14
CA TRP A 449 6.61 -4.07 35.78
C TRP A 449 5.16 -3.63 35.78
N LYS A 450 4.83 -2.73 34.88
CA LYS A 450 3.47 -2.24 34.68
C LYS A 450 3.11 -2.41 33.20
N ARG A 451 1.99 -3.08 32.92
CA ARG A 451 1.44 -3.15 31.56
C ARG A 451 1.01 -1.75 31.10
N VAL A 452 1.36 -1.41 29.88
CA VAL A 452 0.95 -0.17 29.24
C VAL A 452 -0.55 -0.24 28.93
N ALA A 453 -1.29 0.70 29.47
CA ALA A 453 -2.75 0.82 29.27
C ALA A 453 -3.04 2.09 28.45
N ASN A 454 -2.75 2.04 27.15
CA ASN A 454 -2.87 3.16 26.22
C ASN A 454 -4.14 3.12 25.36
N GLY A 455 -5.03 2.13 25.58
CA GLY A 455 -6.25 1.93 24.79
C GLY A 455 -6.03 1.30 23.39
N CYS A 456 -4.78 1.07 22.99
CA CYS A 456 -4.48 0.41 21.70
C CYS A 456 -4.69 -1.11 21.81
N LYS A 457 -5.29 -1.71 20.78
CA LYS A 457 -5.30 -3.16 20.62
C LYS A 457 -3.91 -3.63 20.16
N THR A 458 -3.35 -4.60 20.85
CA THR A 458 -2.04 -5.19 20.55
C THR A 458 -2.23 -6.64 20.08
N THR A 459 -2.84 -6.80 18.93
CA THR A 459 -3.16 -8.10 18.30
C THR A 459 -2.11 -8.46 17.26
N THR A 460 -2.13 -7.84 16.08
CA THR A 460 -1.22 -8.15 14.97
C THR A 460 -0.02 -7.19 14.94
N ILE A 461 1.12 -7.69 14.46
CA ILE A 461 2.29 -6.87 14.14
C ILE A 461 2.38 -6.70 12.61
N GLY A 462 2.53 -7.80 11.87
CA GLY A 462 2.69 -7.79 10.43
C GLY A 462 3.98 -7.13 9.98
N TYR A 463 3.95 -6.51 8.79
CA TYR A 463 5.12 -5.81 8.28
C TYR A 463 5.59 -4.71 9.23
N ARG A 464 4.68 -3.91 9.79
CA ARG A 464 5.02 -2.88 10.77
C ARG A 464 3.88 -2.56 11.73
N ARG A 465 4.21 -2.48 13.01
CA ARG A 465 3.30 -2.04 14.06
C ARG A 465 3.98 -0.98 14.93
N ILE A 466 3.46 0.25 14.93
CA ILE A 466 3.94 1.33 15.79
C ILE A 466 2.89 1.55 16.89
N VAL A 467 3.30 1.37 18.14
CA VAL A 467 2.43 1.51 19.32
C VAL A 467 2.85 2.74 20.12
N PRO A 468 2.01 3.78 20.22
CA PRO A 468 2.25 4.88 21.17
C PRO A 468 2.11 4.37 22.59
N LEU A 469 3.03 4.72 23.49
CA LEU A 469 3.01 4.22 24.88
C LEU A 469 2.05 4.97 25.79
N ASN A 470 1.67 6.19 25.45
CA ASN A 470 0.82 7.02 26.30
C ASN A 470 -0.40 7.51 25.51
N GLY A 471 -1.53 6.81 25.70
CA GLY A 471 -2.83 7.16 25.17
C GLY A 471 -3.01 7.02 23.66
N SER A 472 -4.26 7.03 23.22
CA SER A 472 -4.69 6.93 21.82
C SER A 472 -5.14 8.27 21.22
N THR A 473 -5.05 9.38 21.96
CA THR A 473 -5.47 10.70 21.51
C THR A 473 -4.28 11.51 20.97
N ALA A 474 -4.55 12.43 20.05
CA ALA A 474 -3.53 13.28 19.43
C ALA A 474 -2.67 14.06 20.46
N LYS A 475 -3.24 14.49 21.60
CA LYS A 475 -2.51 15.17 22.68
C LYS A 475 -1.61 14.24 23.48
N SER A 476 -1.90 12.94 23.51
CA SER A 476 -1.15 11.95 24.29
C SER A 476 -0.03 11.27 23.52
N TYR A 477 -0.07 11.30 22.19
CA TYR A 477 0.98 10.66 21.36
C TYR A 477 2.39 11.23 21.60
N ASP A 478 2.50 12.50 21.96
CA ASP A 478 3.80 13.14 22.25
C ASP A 478 4.26 13.01 23.71
N GLN A 479 3.39 12.55 24.58
CA GLN A 479 3.72 12.32 25.98
C GLN A 479 4.43 10.97 26.10
N GLY A 480 5.71 11.00 26.45
CA GLY A 480 6.47 9.78 26.70
C GLY A 480 6.32 9.27 28.13
N LEU A 481 6.72 8.01 28.31
CA LEU A 481 6.90 7.40 29.63
C LEU A 481 8.40 7.35 29.97
N THR A 482 8.76 7.71 31.19
CA THR A 482 10.14 7.51 31.66
C THR A 482 10.32 6.06 32.08
N VAL A 483 11.21 5.34 31.41
CA VAL A 483 11.44 3.91 31.61
C VAL A 483 12.93 3.60 31.78
N LYS A 484 13.26 2.69 32.70
CA LYS A 484 14.56 2.04 32.81
C LYS A 484 14.63 0.79 31.94
N ALA A 485 13.50 0.09 31.84
CA ALA A 485 13.39 -1.10 31.02
C ALA A 485 11.98 -1.24 30.41
N LEU A 486 11.90 -1.95 29.29
CA LEU A 486 10.67 -2.22 28.56
C LEU A 486 10.65 -3.70 28.18
N ARG A 487 9.46 -4.31 28.23
CA ARG A 487 9.20 -5.66 27.71
C ARG A 487 8.20 -5.62 26.58
N ILE A 488 8.50 -6.40 25.55
CA ILE A 488 7.54 -6.81 24.52
C ILE A 488 7.23 -8.27 24.81
N VAL A 489 6.00 -8.53 25.21
CA VAL A 489 5.53 -9.88 25.55
C VAL A 489 4.64 -10.36 24.40
N ILE A 490 5.08 -11.39 23.69
CA ILE A 490 4.26 -12.08 22.69
C ILE A 490 3.43 -13.11 23.43
N ASP A 491 2.12 -12.88 23.49
CA ASP A 491 1.16 -13.68 24.23
C ASP A 491 0.66 -14.87 23.42
N ASP A 492 0.53 -14.71 22.09
CA ASP A 492 0.10 -15.77 21.16
C ASP A 492 0.63 -15.53 19.73
N SER A 493 0.90 -16.64 19.04
CA SER A 493 1.38 -16.64 17.66
C SER A 493 0.97 -17.94 16.95
N LYS A 494 0.72 -17.89 15.64
CA LYS A 494 0.40 -19.07 14.81
C LYS A 494 1.49 -20.14 14.85
N ALA A 495 2.74 -19.70 14.88
CA ALA A 495 3.95 -20.53 14.96
C ALA A 495 5.02 -19.77 15.77
N CYS A 496 6.25 -20.26 15.83
CA CYS A 496 7.36 -19.54 16.45
C CYS A 496 7.42 -18.10 15.91
N PRO A 497 7.38 -17.06 16.78
CA PRO A 497 7.45 -15.67 16.34
C PRO A 497 8.79 -15.34 15.69
N LEU A 498 8.73 -14.49 14.64
CA LEU A 498 9.88 -14.00 13.90
C LEU A 498 9.83 -12.47 13.88
N LEU A 499 10.75 -11.80 14.57
CA LEU A 499 10.83 -10.34 14.49
C LEU A 499 12.13 -9.91 13.79
N GLN A 500 11.99 -9.06 12.77
CA GLN A 500 13.15 -8.47 12.08
C GLN A 500 13.57 -7.13 12.68
N LYS A 501 12.66 -6.46 13.43
CA LYS A 501 12.95 -5.17 14.02
C LYS A 501 12.20 -4.98 15.34
N VAL A 502 12.92 -4.41 16.29
CA VAL A 502 12.38 -3.72 17.46
C VAL A 502 13.08 -2.37 17.57
N ALA A 503 12.31 -1.30 17.52
CA ALA A 503 12.82 0.04 17.75
C ALA A 503 11.98 0.75 18.84
N VAL A 504 12.60 1.70 19.51
CA VAL A 504 12.02 2.43 20.63
C VAL A 504 12.37 3.91 20.49
N TYR A 505 11.38 4.79 20.49
CA TYR A 505 11.55 6.21 20.23
C TYR A 505 11.00 7.10 21.35
#